data_8097f1f707027ea94259bdcefd9fe1ed
#
_entry.id   8097f1f707027ea94259bdcefd9fe1ed
#
_cell.length_a   1.000
_cell.length_b   1.000
_cell.length_c   1.000
_cell.angle_alpha   90.00
_cell.angle_beta   90.00
_cell.angle_gamma   90.00
#
_symmetry.space_group_name_H-M   'P 1'
#
loop_
_entity.id
_entity.type
_entity.pdbx_description
1 polymer ?
#
loop_
_entity_poly.entity_id
_entity_poly.type
_entity_poly.pdbx_seq_one_letter_code
_entity_poly.pdbx_strand_id
1 'polypeptide(L)'
;MNKTDILIIGAGPVGLFTVFEAGLLGLNCTLIDNLDKPGGQCAELYPEKPIYDIPGVPFQTAQEHVDALLEQIKPFNYDLHLSERVDLIEEITLENESFWKVKTTEDKEFISKNIFIAAGAGSFEPRRPPNIEDPDKYLGKGVEYAVRSVDKYKNKNVVIFGGGDSALDWTVELSKVAKLVTLVHRRDAFRGAQHTEEQMRALVEKGKVNLLTPYLITVSYTHLTLPTIQP
;
A
#
# COMPACT_ATOMS: atom_id res chain seq x y z
N MET A 1 31.04 -9.52 -1.48
CA MET A 1 30.32 -8.22 -1.56
C MET A 1 29.64 -8.14 -2.90
N ASN A 2 28.33 -7.95 -2.91
CA ASN A 2 27.55 -7.83 -4.14
C ASN A 2 27.72 -6.39 -4.68
N LYS A 3 28.38 -6.25 -5.83
CA LYS A 3 28.58 -4.95 -6.49
C LYS A 3 27.58 -4.80 -7.63
N THR A 4 26.87 -3.68 -7.70
CA THR A 4 25.88 -3.35 -8.72
C THR A 4 26.08 -1.91 -9.20
N ASP A 5 25.57 -1.56 -10.37
CA ASP A 5 25.62 -0.19 -10.88
C ASP A 5 24.64 0.73 -10.13
N ILE A 6 23.45 0.21 -9.90
CA ILE A 6 22.37 0.91 -9.18
C ILE A 6 21.77 -0.01 -8.12
N LEU A 7 21.68 0.49 -6.88
CA LEU A 7 20.93 -0.14 -5.81
C LEU A 7 19.61 0.61 -5.63
N ILE A 8 18.50 -0.11 -5.65
CA ILE A 8 17.14 0.44 -5.54
C ILE A 8 16.54 -0.03 -4.23
N ILE A 9 16.13 0.91 -3.38
CA ILE A 9 15.47 0.63 -2.11
C ILE A 9 13.97 0.76 -2.30
N GLY A 10 13.28 -0.38 -2.32
CA GLY A 10 11.85 -0.51 -2.58
C GLY A 10 11.55 -1.13 -3.95
N ALA A 11 10.84 -2.26 -3.96
CA ALA A 11 10.38 -2.97 -5.16
C ALA A 11 8.89 -2.68 -5.48
N GLY A 12 8.42 -1.49 -5.12
CA GLY A 12 7.12 -0.96 -5.58
C GLY A 12 7.16 -0.53 -7.06
N PRO A 13 6.06 -0.01 -7.61
CA PRO A 13 5.98 0.37 -9.02
C PRO A 13 7.13 1.27 -9.49
N VAL A 14 7.53 2.24 -8.67
CA VAL A 14 8.64 3.15 -9.02
C VAL A 14 9.97 2.40 -9.06
N GLY A 15 10.25 1.52 -8.09
CA GLY A 15 11.47 0.72 -8.07
C GLY A 15 11.55 -0.24 -9.26
N LEU A 16 10.45 -0.91 -9.59
CA LEU A 16 10.36 -1.78 -10.76
C LEU A 16 10.58 -0.99 -12.06
N PHE A 17 9.94 0.17 -12.21
CA PHE A 17 10.15 1.01 -13.40
C PHE A 17 11.58 1.56 -13.48
N THR A 18 12.24 1.81 -12.35
CA THR A 18 13.67 2.19 -12.33
C THR A 18 14.57 1.10 -12.93
N VAL A 19 14.25 -0.19 -12.70
CA VAL A 19 14.97 -1.31 -13.36
C VAL A 19 14.82 -1.24 -14.87
N PHE A 20 13.62 -0.93 -15.37
CA PHE A 20 13.37 -0.78 -16.81
C PHE A 20 14.24 0.32 -17.41
N GLU A 21 14.22 1.51 -16.84
CA GLU A 21 15.00 2.66 -17.33
C GLU A 21 16.51 2.40 -17.25
N ALA A 22 17.00 1.81 -16.14
CA ALA A 22 18.40 1.44 -16.00
C ALA A 22 18.82 0.36 -17.02
N GLY A 23 17.95 -0.62 -17.24
CA GLY A 23 18.18 -1.69 -18.20
C GLY A 23 18.31 -1.20 -19.65
N LEU A 24 17.52 -0.18 -20.03
CA LEU A 24 17.69 0.49 -21.34
C LEU A 24 19.07 1.14 -21.51
N LEU A 25 19.71 1.53 -20.41
CA LEU A 25 21.06 2.09 -20.39
C LEU A 25 22.15 1.01 -20.23
N GLY A 26 21.78 -0.27 -20.18
CA GLY A 26 22.70 -1.40 -20.00
C GLY A 26 23.27 -1.50 -18.58
N LEU A 27 22.61 -0.90 -17.57
CA LEU A 27 23.04 -0.92 -16.18
C LEU A 27 22.38 -2.07 -15.42
N ASN A 28 23.15 -2.70 -14.51
CA ASN A 28 22.66 -3.76 -13.64
C ASN A 28 22.09 -3.16 -12.36
N CYS A 29 20.95 -3.69 -11.92
CA CYS A 29 20.28 -3.25 -10.72
C CYS A 29 20.21 -4.32 -9.64
N THR A 30 20.26 -3.87 -8.39
CA THR A 30 19.88 -4.69 -7.22
C THR A 30 18.74 -3.98 -6.50
N LEU A 31 17.60 -4.67 -6.35
CA LEU A 31 16.44 -4.17 -5.57
C LEU A 31 16.42 -4.83 -4.21
N ILE A 32 16.11 -4.04 -3.19
CA ILE A 32 15.92 -4.53 -1.82
C ILE A 32 14.56 -4.03 -1.34
N ASP A 33 13.73 -4.96 -0.84
CA ASP A 33 12.43 -4.62 -0.26
C ASP A 33 12.18 -5.38 1.05
N ASN A 34 11.55 -4.72 1.99
CA ASN A 34 11.14 -5.29 3.27
C ASN A 34 9.97 -6.28 3.16
N LEU A 35 9.17 -6.18 2.12
CA LEU A 35 8.06 -7.10 1.86
C LEU A 35 8.55 -8.43 1.30
N ASP A 36 7.75 -9.46 1.46
CA ASP A 36 8.01 -10.83 0.97
C ASP A 36 7.70 -11.01 -0.52
N LYS A 37 7.15 -9.98 -1.16
CA LYS A 37 6.81 -9.94 -2.59
C LYS A 37 7.00 -8.53 -3.17
N PRO A 38 7.29 -8.42 -4.48
CA PRO A 38 7.36 -7.12 -5.14
C PRO A 38 5.97 -6.51 -5.33
N GLY A 39 5.94 -5.20 -5.61
CA GLY A 39 4.73 -4.44 -5.89
C GLY A 39 4.40 -3.39 -4.84
N GLY A 40 5.09 -3.38 -3.69
CA GLY A 40 4.91 -2.38 -2.64
C GLY A 40 3.45 -2.27 -2.19
N GLN A 41 2.95 -1.03 -2.01
CA GLN A 41 1.58 -0.78 -1.56
C GLN A 41 0.51 -1.37 -2.48
N CYS A 42 0.74 -1.39 -3.79
CA CYS A 42 -0.19 -1.95 -4.77
C CYS A 42 -0.49 -3.42 -4.51
N ALA A 43 0.55 -4.23 -4.32
CA ALA A 43 0.40 -5.65 -4.05
C ALA A 43 -0.01 -5.94 -2.60
N GLU A 44 0.43 -5.12 -1.62
CA GLU A 44 0.22 -5.41 -0.21
C GLU A 44 -1.12 -4.91 0.33
N LEU A 45 -1.53 -3.69 -0.05
CA LEU A 45 -2.67 -3.03 0.58
C LEU A 45 -3.97 -3.11 -0.21
N TYR A 46 -3.88 -3.11 -1.55
CA TYR A 46 -5.06 -2.98 -2.40
C TYR A 46 -4.91 -3.66 -3.77
N PRO A 47 -4.50 -4.94 -3.84
CA PRO A 47 -4.23 -5.61 -5.12
C PRO A 47 -5.42 -5.61 -6.09
N GLU A 48 -6.64 -5.73 -5.58
CA GLU A 48 -7.88 -5.76 -6.38
C GLU A 48 -8.49 -4.36 -6.59
N LYS A 49 -7.87 -3.29 -6.05
CA LYS A 49 -8.37 -1.94 -6.25
C LYS A 49 -8.17 -1.51 -7.71
N PRO A 50 -9.22 -0.97 -8.37
CA PRO A 50 -9.06 -0.36 -9.69
C PRO A 50 -8.21 0.90 -9.59
N ILE A 51 -7.25 1.03 -10.52
CA ILE A 51 -6.47 2.25 -10.75
C ILE A 51 -6.70 2.72 -12.20
N TYR A 52 -6.81 4.01 -12.39
CA TYR A 52 -7.15 4.66 -13.66
C TYR A 52 -6.37 5.96 -13.89
N ASP A 53 -5.39 6.24 -13.03
CA ASP A 53 -4.55 7.43 -13.05
C ASP A 53 -3.15 7.19 -13.64
N ILE A 54 -2.97 6.05 -14.34
CA ILE A 54 -1.75 5.76 -15.10
C ILE A 54 -1.92 6.24 -16.53
N PRO A 55 -1.08 7.17 -17.02
CA PRO A 55 -1.19 7.68 -18.38
C PRO A 55 -1.19 6.57 -19.44
N GLY A 56 -2.18 6.59 -20.34
CA GLY A 56 -2.33 5.61 -21.41
C GLY A 56 -2.97 4.28 -21.00
N VAL A 57 -3.26 4.07 -19.71
CA VAL A 57 -3.96 2.89 -19.21
C VAL A 57 -5.31 3.32 -18.63
N PRO A 58 -6.43 3.12 -19.35
CA PRO A 58 -7.76 3.60 -18.90
C PRO A 58 -8.22 2.95 -17.60
N PHE A 59 -7.86 1.67 -17.39
CA PHE A 59 -8.26 0.88 -16.24
C PHE A 59 -7.38 -0.35 -16.10
N GLN A 60 -6.99 -0.66 -14.87
CA GLN A 60 -6.38 -1.93 -14.46
C GLN A 60 -6.51 -2.07 -12.94
N THR A 61 -6.37 -3.27 -12.40
CA THR A 61 -6.20 -3.44 -10.96
C THR A 61 -4.77 -3.11 -10.54
N ALA A 62 -4.57 -2.84 -9.26
CA ALA A 62 -3.22 -2.59 -8.74
C ALA A 62 -2.29 -3.80 -8.90
N GLN A 63 -2.82 -5.03 -8.80
CA GLN A 63 -2.05 -6.25 -9.07
C GLN A 63 -1.67 -6.38 -10.55
N GLU A 64 -2.61 -6.15 -11.48
CA GLU A 64 -2.32 -6.17 -12.92
C GLU A 64 -1.24 -5.15 -13.30
N HIS A 65 -1.23 -3.99 -12.64
CA HIS A 65 -0.18 -2.99 -12.83
C HIS A 65 1.20 -3.52 -12.40
N VAL A 66 1.27 -4.17 -11.25
CA VAL A 66 2.53 -4.78 -10.75
C VAL A 66 2.99 -5.89 -11.69
N ASP A 67 2.06 -6.75 -12.12
CA ASP A 67 2.35 -7.87 -13.03
C ASP A 67 2.88 -7.36 -14.37
N ALA A 68 2.31 -6.29 -14.92
CA ALA A 68 2.78 -5.65 -16.14
C ALA A 68 4.20 -5.07 -15.99
N LEU A 69 4.50 -4.43 -14.86
CA LEU A 69 5.84 -3.92 -14.56
C LEU A 69 6.88 -5.06 -14.45
N LEU A 70 6.51 -6.14 -13.76
CA LEU A 70 7.37 -7.33 -13.65
C LEU A 70 7.65 -7.98 -15.02
N GLU A 71 6.64 -8.04 -15.88
CA GLU A 71 6.80 -8.50 -17.25
C GLU A 71 7.74 -7.59 -18.06
N GLN A 72 7.58 -6.27 -17.89
CA GLN A 72 8.36 -5.25 -18.59
C GLN A 72 9.85 -5.32 -18.26
N ILE A 73 10.22 -5.71 -17.05
CA ILE A 73 11.64 -5.78 -16.63
C ILE A 73 12.30 -7.14 -16.87
N LYS A 74 11.56 -8.17 -17.24
CA LYS A 74 12.12 -9.52 -17.49
C LYS A 74 13.34 -9.57 -18.42
N PRO A 75 13.42 -8.76 -19.50
CA PRO A 75 14.58 -8.79 -20.40
C PRO A 75 15.88 -8.26 -19.79
N PHE A 76 15.81 -7.56 -18.65
CA PHE A 76 16.95 -6.88 -18.06
C PHE A 76 17.58 -7.70 -16.95
N ASN A 77 18.85 -7.41 -16.67
CA ASN A 77 19.59 -8.07 -15.61
C ASN A 77 19.40 -7.31 -14.28
N TYR A 78 18.79 -7.96 -13.29
CA TYR A 78 18.62 -7.42 -11.94
C TYR A 78 18.57 -8.53 -10.89
N ASP A 79 19.00 -8.19 -9.68
CA ASP A 79 18.83 -9.03 -8.49
C ASP A 79 17.73 -8.46 -7.61
N LEU A 80 16.86 -9.33 -7.05
CA LEU A 80 15.76 -8.94 -6.17
C LEU A 80 15.92 -9.63 -4.82
N HIS A 81 16.06 -8.83 -3.77
CA HIS A 81 16.13 -9.24 -2.37
C HIS A 81 14.88 -8.80 -1.64
N LEU A 82 14.05 -9.77 -1.28
CA LEU A 82 12.79 -9.58 -0.55
C LEU A 82 12.95 -9.96 0.92
N SER A 83 12.01 -9.53 1.75
CA SER A 83 12.04 -9.72 3.21
C SER A 83 13.32 -9.16 3.84
N GLU A 84 13.87 -8.12 3.26
CA GLU A 84 15.08 -7.46 3.71
C GLU A 84 14.88 -5.95 3.85
N ARG A 85 15.18 -5.42 5.02
CA ARG A 85 15.12 -3.98 5.27
C ARG A 85 16.51 -3.39 5.22
N VAL A 86 16.69 -2.30 4.49
CA VAL A 86 17.91 -1.50 4.55
C VAL A 86 17.97 -0.79 5.90
N ASP A 87 19.09 -0.98 6.60
CA ASP A 87 19.33 -0.47 7.95
C ASP A 87 20.39 0.65 7.97
N LEU A 88 21.41 0.52 7.11
CA LEU A 88 22.52 1.48 7.06
C LEU A 88 22.90 1.78 5.61
N ILE A 89 23.17 3.06 5.35
CA ILE A 89 23.75 3.55 4.11
C ILE A 89 24.94 4.42 4.48
N GLU A 90 26.10 4.10 3.96
CA GLU A 90 27.33 4.87 4.20
C GLU A 90 28.14 5.06 2.91
N GLU A 91 28.77 6.21 2.77
CA GLU A 91 29.72 6.45 1.69
C GLU A 91 31.07 5.83 2.03
N ILE A 92 31.65 5.11 1.05
CA ILE A 92 32.97 4.48 1.18
C ILE A 92 33.83 4.83 -0.02
N THR A 93 35.13 4.82 0.13
CA THR A 93 36.09 4.98 -0.96
C THR A 93 36.76 3.65 -1.26
N LEU A 94 36.66 3.19 -2.50
CA LEU A 94 37.35 2.00 -3.00
C LEU A 94 38.14 2.38 -4.25
N GLU A 95 39.42 2.04 -4.28
CA GLU A 95 40.30 2.29 -5.44
C GLU A 95 40.27 3.75 -5.94
N ASN A 96 40.17 4.70 -5.00
CA ASN A 96 40.04 6.15 -5.26
C ASN A 96 38.72 6.59 -5.92
N GLU A 97 37.72 5.74 -5.96
CA GLU A 97 36.35 6.06 -6.38
C GLU A 97 35.38 6.01 -5.18
N SER A 98 34.37 6.87 -5.21
CA SER A 98 33.29 6.89 -4.21
C SER A 98 32.21 5.87 -4.56
N PHE A 99 31.78 5.12 -3.54
CA PHE A 99 30.70 4.16 -3.61
C PHE A 99 29.81 4.28 -2.37
N TRP A 100 28.61 3.76 -2.50
CA TRP A 100 27.70 3.57 -1.40
C TRP A 100 27.75 2.13 -0.92
N LYS A 101 27.97 1.94 0.36
CA LYS A 101 27.81 0.66 1.05
C LYS A 101 26.44 0.65 1.73
N VAL A 102 25.65 -0.37 1.46
CA VAL A 102 24.32 -0.57 2.05
C VAL A 102 24.33 -1.87 2.84
N LYS A 103 23.84 -1.81 4.08
CA LYS A 103 23.68 -2.98 4.96
C LYS A 103 22.20 -3.18 5.27
N THR A 104 21.75 -4.44 5.26
CA THR A 104 20.39 -4.84 5.61
C THR A 104 20.30 -5.41 7.03
N THR A 105 19.08 -5.56 7.53
CA THR A 105 18.79 -6.20 8.83
C THR A 105 19.20 -7.67 8.89
N GLU A 106 19.38 -8.32 7.75
CA GLU A 106 19.89 -9.71 7.63
C GLU A 106 21.42 -9.77 7.46
N ASP A 107 22.13 -8.69 7.84
CA ASP A 107 23.59 -8.55 7.75
C ASP A 107 24.18 -8.72 6.34
N LYS A 108 23.37 -8.59 5.29
CA LYS A 108 23.87 -8.56 3.90
C LYS A 108 24.45 -7.18 3.58
N GLU A 109 25.53 -7.19 2.81
CA GLU A 109 26.21 -5.97 2.37
C GLU A 109 26.24 -5.87 0.84
N PHE A 110 25.91 -4.68 0.34
CA PHE A 110 25.90 -4.33 -1.07
C PHE A 110 26.74 -3.08 -1.29
N ILE A 111 27.36 -3.00 -2.47
CA ILE A 111 28.13 -1.83 -2.91
C ILE A 111 27.57 -1.36 -4.25
N SER A 112 27.30 -0.07 -4.35
CA SER A 112 26.77 0.55 -5.55
C SER A 112 27.36 1.93 -5.80
N LYS A 113 27.45 2.33 -7.08
CA LYS A 113 27.78 3.72 -7.44
C LYS A 113 26.62 4.68 -7.17
N ASN A 114 25.38 4.20 -7.33
CA ASN A 114 24.20 5.03 -7.21
C ASN A 114 23.13 4.32 -6.38
N ILE A 115 22.38 5.08 -5.59
CA ILE A 115 21.22 4.59 -4.84
C ILE A 115 19.97 5.34 -5.29
N PHE A 116 18.92 4.60 -5.58
CA PHE A 116 17.57 5.12 -5.77
C PHE A 116 16.69 4.73 -4.58
N ILE A 117 16.17 5.73 -3.87
CA ILE A 117 15.26 5.51 -2.76
C ILE A 117 13.83 5.58 -3.30
N ALA A 118 13.22 4.41 -3.51
CA ALA A 118 11.85 4.23 -3.99
C ALA A 118 10.97 3.58 -2.90
N ALA A 119 11.26 3.85 -1.63
CA ALA A 119 10.71 3.19 -0.45
C ALA A 119 9.23 3.54 -0.15
N GLY A 120 8.59 4.41 -0.95
CA GLY A 120 7.19 4.80 -0.76
C GLY A 120 6.91 5.33 0.65
N ALA A 121 5.97 4.69 1.37
CA ALA A 121 5.66 5.01 2.75
C ALA A 121 6.61 4.33 3.76
N GLY A 122 7.65 3.65 3.29
CA GLY A 122 8.55 2.84 4.12
C GLY A 122 7.92 1.51 4.54
N SER A 123 8.44 0.91 5.62
CA SER A 123 7.84 -0.25 6.25
C SER A 123 6.46 0.14 6.78
N PHE A 124 5.43 -0.33 6.09
CA PHE A 124 4.05 0.10 6.37
C PHE A 124 3.56 -0.44 7.71
N GLU A 125 3.29 0.48 8.64
CA GLU A 125 2.55 0.19 9.85
C GLU A 125 1.19 0.91 9.81
N PRO A 126 0.06 0.17 9.94
CA PRO A 126 -1.25 0.79 9.94
C PRO A 126 -1.44 1.69 11.16
N ARG A 127 -2.14 2.81 10.97
CA ARG A 127 -2.52 3.67 12.10
C ARG A 127 -3.59 2.97 12.92
N ARG A 128 -3.24 2.63 14.14
CA ARG A 128 -4.15 2.02 15.10
C ARG A 128 -5.15 3.04 15.67
N PRO A 129 -6.39 2.64 15.95
CA PRO A 129 -7.35 3.52 16.63
C PRO A 129 -6.81 3.94 18.01
N PRO A 130 -6.78 5.26 18.33
CA PRO A 130 -6.05 5.77 19.50
C PRO A 130 -6.70 5.42 20.84
N ASN A 131 -7.99 5.07 20.86
CA ASN A 131 -8.77 4.87 22.09
C ASN A 131 -9.21 3.41 22.28
N ILE A 132 -8.57 2.46 21.62
CA ILE A 132 -8.88 1.03 21.73
C ILE A 132 -7.74 0.34 22.46
N GLU A 133 -8.06 -0.31 23.56
CA GLU A 133 -7.14 -1.21 24.25
C GLU A 133 -6.91 -2.44 23.36
N ASP A 134 -5.66 -2.80 23.09
CA ASP A 134 -5.25 -3.90 22.23
C ASP A 134 -5.96 -3.91 20.86
N PRO A 135 -5.71 -2.91 19.98
CA PRO A 135 -6.41 -2.79 18.70
C PRO A 135 -6.13 -3.95 17.75
N ASP A 136 -5.05 -4.69 17.95
CA ASP A 136 -4.64 -5.81 17.09
C ASP A 136 -5.26 -7.15 17.52
N LYS A 137 -5.95 -7.21 18.66
CA LYS A 137 -6.63 -8.42 19.18
C LYS A 137 -7.57 -9.06 18.16
N TYR A 138 -8.20 -8.25 17.32
CA TYR A 138 -9.16 -8.69 16.31
C TYR A 138 -8.61 -8.64 14.88
N LEU A 139 -7.31 -8.39 14.72
CA LEU A 139 -6.66 -8.38 13.40
C LEU A 139 -6.83 -9.75 12.72
N GLY A 140 -7.34 -9.76 11.49
CA GLY A 140 -7.70 -10.97 10.76
C GLY A 140 -8.97 -11.69 11.26
N LYS A 141 -9.58 -11.21 12.36
CA LYS A 141 -10.80 -11.77 12.99
C LYS A 141 -11.99 -10.79 12.93
N GLY A 142 -12.01 -9.94 11.93
CA GLY A 142 -13.05 -8.91 11.72
C GLY A 142 -12.54 -7.48 11.70
N VAL A 143 -11.31 -7.22 12.10
CA VAL A 143 -10.60 -5.95 11.93
C VAL A 143 -9.48 -6.15 10.92
N GLU A 144 -9.40 -5.28 9.93
CA GLU A 144 -8.41 -5.29 8.88
C GLU A 144 -7.99 -3.88 8.50
N TYR A 145 -6.72 -3.72 8.16
CA TYR A 145 -6.15 -2.43 7.73
C TYR A 145 -5.89 -2.37 6.22
N ALA A 146 -6.12 -3.49 5.53
CA ALA A 146 -5.98 -3.60 4.09
C ALA A 146 -7.08 -4.49 3.50
N VAL A 147 -7.56 -4.17 2.31
CA VAL A 147 -8.52 -4.99 1.57
C VAL A 147 -7.74 -5.77 0.51
N ARG A 148 -7.34 -6.98 0.85
CA ARG A 148 -6.58 -7.86 -0.06
C ARG A 148 -7.47 -8.65 -1.02
N SER A 149 -8.74 -8.88 -0.66
CA SER A 149 -9.74 -9.49 -1.54
C SER A 149 -11.13 -8.93 -1.26
N VAL A 150 -11.79 -8.47 -2.31
CA VAL A 150 -13.16 -7.91 -2.26
C VAL A 150 -14.19 -8.99 -1.98
N ASP A 151 -13.99 -10.20 -2.48
CA ASP A 151 -14.91 -11.35 -2.28
C ASP A 151 -15.08 -11.72 -0.81
N LYS A 152 -14.08 -11.45 0.03
CA LYS A 152 -14.16 -11.66 1.47
C LYS A 152 -15.31 -10.92 2.14
N TYR A 153 -15.77 -9.82 1.56
CA TYR A 153 -16.80 -8.93 2.10
C TYR A 153 -18.18 -9.13 1.48
N LYS A 154 -18.31 -10.07 0.55
CA LYS A 154 -19.57 -10.36 -0.15
C LYS A 154 -20.69 -10.72 0.83
N ASN A 155 -21.82 -10.03 0.71
CA ASN A 155 -23.00 -10.18 1.56
C ASN A 155 -22.78 -9.89 3.06
N LYS A 156 -21.69 -9.23 3.44
CA LYS A 156 -21.40 -8.85 4.84
C LYS A 156 -21.79 -7.41 5.13
N ASN A 157 -22.03 -7.12 6.41
CA ASN A 157 -22.07 -5.76 6.89
C ASN A 157 -20.63 -5.32 7.17
N VAL A 158 -20.21 -4.23 6.55
CA VAL A 158 -18.84 -3.71 6.62
C VAL A 158 -18.87 -2.32 7.23
N VAL A 159 -17.97 -2.05 8.15
CA VAL A 159 -17.76 -0.70 8.71
C VAL A 159 -16.38 -0.22 8.32
N ILE A 160 -16.31 0.97 7.71
CA ILE A 160 -15.06 1.61 7.29
C ILE A 160 -14.84 2.85 8.14
N PHE A 161 -13.65 2.97 8.72
CA PHE A 161 -13.25 4.14 9.50
C PHE A 161 -12.23 4.97 8.73
N GLY A 162 -12.55 6.19 8.41
CA GLY A 162 -11.63 7.10 7.74
C GLY A 162 -12.34 8.18 6.94
N GLY A 163 -11.58 9.07 6.33
CA GLY A 163 -12.11 10.17 5.51
C GLY A 163 -11.10 10.69 4.49
N GLY A 164 -10.12 9.87 4.14
CA GLY A 164 -9.19 10.08 3.01
C GLY A 164 -9.56 9.20 1.83
N ASP A 165 -8.76 9.27 0.76
CA ASP A 165 -8.99 8.54 -0.49
C ASP A 165 -9.26 7.05 -0.27
N SER A 166 -8.40 6.35 0.49
CA SER A 166 -8.58 4.92 0.76
C SER A 166 -9.94 4.58 1.37
N ALA A 167 -10.44 5.39 2.31
CA ALA A 167 -11.73 5.13 2.95
C ALA A 167 -12.89 5.37 1.99
N LEU A 168 -12.82 6.42 1.17
CA LEU A 168 -13.84 6.73 0.17
C LEU A 168 -13.87 5.69 -0.94
N ASP A 169 -12.70 5.36 -1.50
CA ASP A 169 -12.56 4.36 -2.56
C ASP A 169 -13.11 3.00 -2.12
N TRP A 170 -12.69 2.52 -0.93
CA TRP A 170 -13.19 1.24 -0.42
C TRP A 170 -14.68 1.28 -0.05
N THR A 171 -15.21 2.43 0.34
CA THR A 171 -16.65 2.58 0.54
C THR A 171 -17.40 2.39 -0.76
N VAL A 172 -16.94 3.01 -1.85
CA VAL A 172 -17.54 2.86 -3.18
C VAL A 172 -17.39 1.43 -3.69
N GLU A 173 -16.18 0.85 -3.64
CA GLU A 173 -15.92 -0.49 -4.17
C GLU A 173 -16.66 -1.59 -3.39
N LEU A 174 -16.59 -1.59 -2.06
CA LEU A 174 -17.24 -2.60 -1.25
C LEU A 174 -18.77 -2.48 -1.26
N SER A 175 -19.33 -1.30 -1.54
CA SER A 175 -20.79 -1.14 -1.71
C SER A 175 -21.37 -1.96 -2.85
N LYS A 176 -20.54 -2.42 -3.79
CA LYS A 176 -20.95 -3.25 -4.94
C LYS A 176 -21.19 -4.71 -4.54
N VAL A 177 -20.54 -5.20 -3.48
CA VAL A 177 -20.54 -6.62 -3.08
C VAL A 177 -21.05 -6.86 -1.67
N ALA A 178 -20.81 -5.92 -0.75
CA ALA A 178 -21.26 -6.03 0.64
C ALA A 178 -22.79 -5.91 0.74
N LYS A 179 -23.36 -6.47 1.79
CA LYS A 179 -24.79 -6.29 2.11
C LYS A 179 -25.09 -4.85 2.48
N LEU A 180 -24.21 -4.25 3.27
CA LEU A 180 -24.28 -2.85 3.70
C LEU A 180 -22.88 -2.38 4.05
N VAL A 181 -22.53 -1.17 3.62
CA VAL A 181 -21.33 -0.47 4.05
C VAL A 181 -21.72 0.69 4.93
N THR A 182 -21.05 0.85 6.08
CA THR A 182 -21.17 2.01 6.94
C THR A 182 -19.83 2.74 6.97
N LEU A 183 -19.80 3.98 6.48
CA LEU A 183 -18.62 4.84 6.56
C LEU A 183 -18.71 5.71 7.80
N VAL A 184 -17.70 5.65 8.65
CA VAL A 184 -17.61 6.45 9.89
C VAL A 184 -16.43 7.41 9.77
N HIS A 185 -16.69 8.70 9.92
CA HIS A 185 -15.63 9.71 9.91
C HIS A 185 -15.83 10.74 11.03
N ARG A 186 -14.69 11.17 11.60
CA ARG A 186 -14.67 12.11 12.75
C ARG A 186 -14.99 13.57 12.41
N ARG A 187 -15.16 13.90 11.15
CA ARG A 187 -15.46 15.26 10.64
C ARG A 187 -16.53 15.17 9.56
N ASP A 188 -17.21 16.27 9.31
CA ASP A 188 -18.18 16.35 8.21
C ASP A 188 -17.51 16.57 6.85
N ALA A 189 -16.25 17.01 6.83
CA ALA A 189 -15.47 17.23 5.62
C ALA A 189 -14.48 16.09 5.38
N PHE A 190 -14.45 15.58 4.15
CA PHE A 190 -13.53 14.56 3.69
C PHE A 190 -12.25 15.17 3.10
N ARG A 191 -11.18 14.35 3.04
CA ARG A 191 -9.88 14.75 2.44
C ARG A 191 -9.61 14.04 1.12
N GLY A 192 -10.45 13.11 0.74
CA GLY A 192 -10.31 12.35 -0.51
C GLY A 192 -10.71 13.18 -1.73
N ALA A 193 -10.49 12.61 -2.93
CA ALA A 193 -10.84 13.24 -4.18
C ALA A 193 -12.34 13.58 -4.24
N GLN A 194 -12.66 14.80 -4.70
CA GLN A 194 -14.04 15.29 -4.77
C GLN A 194 -14.95 14.32 -5.54
N HIS A 195 -14.46 13.79 -6.67
CA HIS A 195 -15.22 12.85 -7.49
C HIS A 195 -15.63 11.59 -6.72
N THR A 196 -14.72 11.00 -5.92
CA THR A 196 -15.02 9.81 -5.11
C THR A 196 -15.97 10.14 -3.96
N GLU A 197 -15.85 11.35 -3.37
CA GLU A 197 -16.80 11.82 -2.34
C GLU A 197 -18.21 11.94 -2.93
N GLU A 198 -18.36 12.52 -4.12
CA GLU A 198 -19.65 12.64 -4.82
C GLU A 198 -20.27 11.27 -5.10
N GLN A 199 -19.47 10.30 -5.56
CA GLN A 199 -19.93 8.92 -5.75
C GLN A 199 -20.41 8.29 -4.45
N MET A 200 -19.65 8.43 -3.36
CA MET A 200 -20.03 7.92 -2.04
C MET A 200 -21.34 8.55 -1.55
N ARG A 201 -21.50 9.87 -1.68
CA ARG A 201 -22.73 10.57 -1.28
C ARG A 201 -23.94 10.10 -2.09
N ALA A 202 -23.79 9.88 -3.39
CA ALA A 202 -24.86 9.31 -4.23
C ALA A 202 -25.25 7.89 -3.80
N LEU A 203 -24.32 7.10 -3.25
CA LEU A 203 -24.60 5.79 -2.66
C LEU A 203 -25.35 5.89 -1.33
N VAL A 204 -25.06 6.93 -0.53
CA VAL A 204 -25.80 7.23 0.70
C VAL A 204 -27.26 7.59 0.37
N GLU A 205 -27.50 8.45 -0.62
CA GLU A 205 -28.85 8.82 -1.06
C GLU A 205 -29.66 7.61 -1.57
N LYS A 206 -28.98 6.63 -2.19
CA LYS A 206 -29.57 5.37 -2.66
C LYS A 206 -29.76 4.34 -1.54
N GLY A 207 -29.39 4.63 -0.30
CA GLY A 207 -29.46 3.69 0.82
C GLY A 207 -28.50 2.50 0.74
N LYS A 208 -27.45 2.58 -0.12
CA LYS A 208 -26.41 1.57 -0.27
C LYS A 208 -25.29 1.71 0.76
N VAL A 209 -25.10 2.91 1.27
CA VAL A 209 -24.09 3.27 2.25
C VAL A 209 -24.74 4.06 3.38
N ASN A 210 -24.40 3.69 4.62
CA ASN A 210 -24.70 4.52 5.78
C ASN A 210 -23.52 5.45 6.04
N LEU A 211 -23.79 6.74 6.25
CA LEU A 211 -22.75 7.70 6.60
C LEU A 211 -22.96 8.18 8.05
N LEU A 212 -21.93 8.06 8.85
CA LEU A 212 -21.88 8.52 10.22
C LEU A 212 -20.76 9.55 10.39
N THR A 213 -21.15 10.82 10.44
CA THR A 213 -20.28 11.96 10.75
C THR A 213 -20.99 12.92 11.69
N PRO A 214 -20.32 13.61 12.60
CA PRO A 214 -18.96 13.42 13.07
C PRO A 214 -18.90 12.36 14.19
N TYR A 215 -18.32 11.22 13.92
CA TYR A 215 -18.27 10.11 14.90
C TYR A 215 -16.86 9.52 15.04
N LEU A 216 -16.57 9.01 16.24
CA LEU A 216 -15.31 8.34 16.57
C LEU A 216 -15.58 6.92 17.05
N ILE A 217 -14.63 6.02 16.76
CA ILE A 217 -14.61 4.69 17.37
C ILE A 217 -14.09 4.83 18.81
N THR A 218 -14.84 4.33 19.78
CA THR A 218 -14.47 4.39 21.19
C THR A 218 -14.24 3.01 21.80
N VAL A 219 -14.80 1.95 21.20
CA VAL A 219 -14.73 0.58 21.72
C VAL A 219 -14.72 -0.43 20.57
N SER A 220 -14.06 -1.58 20.78
CA SER A 220 -14.13 -2.74 19.90
C SER A 220 -14.52 -3.99 20.68
N TYR A 221 -15.54 -4.72 20.21
CA TYR A 221 -16.03 -5.96 20.83
C TYR A 221 -16.03 -7.12 19.83
N THR A 222 -16.00 -8.35 20.34
CA THR A 222 -16.02 -9.60 19.53
C THR A 222 -17.40 -9.89 18.90
N HIS A 223 -18.46 -9.25 19.37
CA HIS A 223 -19.80 -9.40 18.81
C HIS A 223 -20.29 -8.04 18.34
N LEU A 224 -20.88 -8.02 17.14
CA LEU A 224 -21.48 -6.85 16.50
C LEU A 224 -22.76 -6.42 17.20
N THR A 225 -22.61 -5.87 18.39
CA THR A 225 -23.43 -4.74 18.78
C THR A 225 -22.66 -3.51 18.35
N LEU A 226 -23.24 -2.66 17.51
CA LEU A 226 -22.65 -1.36 17.16
C LEU A 226 -22.17 -0.70 18.45
N PRO A 227 -20.91 -0.23 18.53
CA PRO A 227 -20.46 0.49 19.70
C PRO A 227 -21.42 1.66 19.93
N THR A 228 -21.73 1.91 21.22
CA THR A 228 -22.55 3.06 21.59
C THR A 228 -21.82 4.30 21.10
N ILE A 229 -22.35 4.90 20.05
CA ILE A 229 -21.80 6.11 19.44
C ILE A 229 -22.28 7.24 20.31
N GLN A 230 -21.36 7.87 21.03
CA GLN A 230 -21.67 9.15 21.69
C GLN A 230 -21.36 10.28 20.71
N PRO A 231 -22.27 11.26 20.59
CA PRO A 231 -22.07 12.43 19.75
C PRO A 231 -20.87 13.28 20.17
#